data_e8eafd121683a4309c4b64618cbb94c0
#
_entry.id   e8eafd121683a4309c4b64618cbb94c0
#
_cell.length_a   1.000
_cell.length_b   1.000
_cell.length_c   1.000
_cell.angle_alpha   90.00
_cell.angle_beta   90.00
_cell.angle_gamma   90.00
#
_symmetry.space_group_name_H-M   'P 1'
#
loop_
_entity.id
_entity.type
_entity.pdbx_description
1 polymer ?
#
loop_
_entity_poly.entity_id
_entity_poly.type
_entity_poly.pdbx_seq_one_letter_code
_entity_poly.pdbx_strand_id
1 'polypeptide(L)'
;MAPPGAYVPEMDDSAFDKALIAAAFDLAGRTGWRKLSVAAAATEAGLPLARARARFPGRHSVLLRFGVMADQAALVDTSPDSSTRDRIFDMLMRRIDVLQAHREGLLALLRILPTDPPLALLLAVATRRSMRWILEAAGVPTRGLRGELRVRGLVGVWLWTVRAWRADESVDLTATMAALDHALRRAEQAAGWLDGEAPRSEPSSGPDAEPELPAAPLDTPPEPPPSPPGVV
;
A
#
# COMPACT_ATOMS: atom_id res chain seq x y z
N MET A 1 53.21 -2.63 9.31
CA MET A 1 52.73 -3.94 9.82
C MET A 1 51.59 -3.63 10.76
N ALA A 2 50.35 -3.75 10.27
CA ALA A 2 49.14 -3.50 11.06
C ALA A 2 48.94 -4.65 12.06
N PRO A 3 48.42 -4.39 13.31
CA PRO A 3 48.22 -5.43 14.28
C PRO A 3 47.16 -6.41 13.81
N PRO A 4 47.31 -7.73 14.00
CA PRO A 4 46.27 -8.71 13.75
C PRO A 4 45.20 -8.60 14.84
N GLY A 5 43.96 -8.35 14.48
CA GLY A 5 42.84 -8.56 15.40
C GLY A 5 42.00 -7.35 15.75
N ALA A 6 41.89 -6.34 14.89
CA ALA A 6 40.73 -5.43 15.02
C ALA A 6 39.46 -6.23 14.65
N TYR A 7 38.68 -6.63 15.67
CA TYR A 7 37.33 -7.15 15.50
C TYR A 7 36.51 -6.08 14.78
N VAL A 8 36.39 -6.21 13.46
CA VAL A 8 35.39 -5.49 12.69
C VAL A 8 34.08 -6.23 13.00
N PRO A 9 33.10 -5.59 13.67
CA PRO A 9 31.84 -6.26 13.92
C PRO A 9 31.28 -6.75 12.59
N GLU A 10 31.12 -8.06 12.47
CA GLU A 10 30.59 -8.67 11.26
C GLU A 10 29.19 -8.14 11.05
N MET A 11 29.00 -7.33 10.00
CA MET A 11 27.70 -6.79 9.63
C MET A 11 26.70 -7.94 9.53
N ASP A 12 25.59 -7.86 10.24
CA ASP A 12 24.55 -8.87 10.19
C ASP A 12 24.01 -9.08 8.77
N ASP A 13 23.31 -10.17 8.54
CA ASP A 13 22.82 -10.54 7.22
C ASP A 13 21.78 -9.56 6.69
N SER A 14 20.95 -8.97 7.55
CA SER A 14 19.94 -8.00 7.16
C SER A 14 20.58 -6.67 6.74
N ALA A 15 21.54 -6.19 7.51
CA ALA A 15 22.29 -4.98 7.18
C ALA A 15 23.09 -5.14 5.88
N PHE A 16 23.71 -6.32 5.70
CA PHE A 16 24.42 -6.67 4.47
C PHE A 16 23.49 -6.64 3.26
N ASP A 17 22.34 -7.30 3.35
CA ASP A 17 21.35 -7.36 2.26
C ASP A 17 20.83 -5.95 1.91
N LYS A 18 20.49 -5.14 2.91
CA LYS A 18 20.06 -3.74 2.70
C LYS A 18 21.11 -2.91 2.00
N ALA A 19 22.38 -2.99 2.44
CA ALA A 19 23.48 -2.23 1.85
C ALA A 19 23.73 -2.64 0.39
N LEU A 20 23.75 -3.96 0.09
CA LEU A 20 23.95 -4.44 -1.27
C LEU A 20 22.76 -4.05 -2.18
N ILE A 21 21.52 -4.17 -1.69
CA ILE A 21 20.32 -3.79 -2.45
C ILE A 21 20.35 -2.30 -2.77
N ALA A 22 20.66 -1.44 -1.79
CA ALA A 22 20.77 -0.01 -2.01
C ALA A 22 21.80 0.32 -3.09
N ALA A 23 23.03 -0.18 -2.97
CA ALA A 23 24.06 0.03 -3.98
C ALA A 23 23.68 -0.51 -5.37
N ALA A 24 22.97 -1.65 -5.42
CA ALA A 24 22.51 -2.23 -6.68
C ALA A 24 21.46 -1.34 -7.36
N PHE A 25 20.50 -0.78 -6.62
CA PHE A 25 19.51 0.13 -7.21
C PHE A 25 20.12 1.48 -7.58
N ASP A 26 21.04 2.03 -6.79
CA ASP A 26 21.77 3.25 -7.14
C ASP A 26 22.58 3.07 -8.43
N LEU A 27 23.30 1.97 -8.55
CA LEU A 27 24.03 1.63 -9.76
C LEU A 27 23.08 1.45 -10.96
N ALA A 28 21.94 0.78 -10.76
CA ALA A 28 20.92 0.61 -11.80
C ALA A 28 20.30 1.93 -12.24
N GLY A 29 20.08 2.87 -11.33
CA GLY A 29 19.61 4.22 -11.63
C GLY A 29 20.55 4.97 -12.56
N ARG A 30 21.86 4.89 -12.29
CA ARG A 30 22.91 5.59 -13.07
C ARG A 30 23.26 4.91 -14.39
N THR A 31 23.29 3.59 -14.44
CA THR A 31 23.83 2.83 -15.60
C THR A 31 22.76 2.05 -16.37
N GLY A 32 21.57 1.91 -15.81
CA GLY A 32 20.47 1.08 -16.30
C GLY A 32 20.53 -0.36 -15.78
N TRP A 33 19.35 -0.96 -15.57
CA TRP A 33 19.19 -2.29 -15.00
C TRP A 33 19.93 -3.40 -15.77
N ARG A 34 20.00 -3.30 -17.09
CA ARG A 34 20.68 -4.33 -17.91
C ARG A 34 22.18 -4.44 -17.62
N LYS A 35 22.79 -3.33 -17.22
CA LYS A 35 24.24 -3.25 -16.90
C LYS A 35 24.53 -3.56 -15.44
N LEU A 36 23.50 -3.78 -14.61
CA LEU A 36 23.68 -4.10 -13.20
C LEU A 36 24.46 -5.39 -13.02
N SER A 37 25.58 -5.30 -12.28
CA SER A 37 26.39 -6.40 -11.80
C SER A 37 26.39 -6.40 -10.28
N VAL A 38 26.09 -7.57 -9.67
CA VAL A 38 26.14 -7.74 -8.20
C VAL A 38 27.57 -7.49 -7.69
N ALA A 39 28.60 -7.93 -8.44
CA ALA A 39 29.99 -7.69 -8.05
C ALA A 39 30.32 -6.19 -8.04
N ALA A 40 29.90 -5.44 -9.06
CA ALA A 40 30.11 -3.99 -9.10
C ALA A 40 29.39 -3.27 -7.95
N ALA A 41 28.14 -3.63 -7.67
CA ALA A 41 27.38 -3.08 -6.54
C ALA A 41 28.05 -3.40 -5.18
N ALA A 42 28.53 -4.63 -5.00
CA ALA A 42 29.25 -5.02 -3.78
C ALA A 42 30.58 -4.26 -3.62
N THR A 43 31.33 -4.09 -4.71
CA THR A 43 32.58 -3.31 -4.69
C THR A 43 32.32 -1.86 -4.34
N GLU A 44 31.30 -1.23 -4.93
CA GLU A 44 30.92 0.15 -4.67
C GLU A 44 30.45 0.35 -3.21
N ALA A 45 29.76 -0.63 -2.65
CA ALA A 45 29.34 -0.61 -1.26
C ALA A 45 30.44 -1.04 -0.25
N GLY A 46 31.64 -1.39 -0.71
CA GLY A 46 32.71 -1.89 0.17
C GLY A 46 32.41 -3.24 0.82
N LEU A 47 31.54 -4.05 0.20
CA LEU A 47 31.08 -5.32 0.74
C LEU A 47 31.95 -6.50 0.25
N PRO A 48 32.17 -7.55 1.10
CA PRO A 48 32.92 -8.74 0.71
C PRO A 48 32.29 -9.48 -0.48
N LEU A 49 33.04 -9.59 -1.60
CA LEU A 49 32.54 -10.21 -2.84
C LEU A 49 32.12 -11.66 -2.65
N ALA A 50 32.84 -12.43 -1.83
CA ALA A 50 32.51 -13.83 -1.55
C ALA A 50 31.14 -13.95 -0.90
N ARG A 51 30.81 -13.09 0.09
CA ARG A 51 29.51 -13.04 0.76
C ARG A 51 28.43 -12.55 -0.20
N ALA A 52 28.73 -11.52 -1.01
CA ALA A 52 27.80 -11.03 -2.03
C ALA A 52 27.44 -12.13 -3.04
N ARG A 53 28.43 -12.89 -3.54
CA ARG A 53 28.22 -14.01 -4.46
C ARG A 53 27.38 -15.14 -3.85
N ALA A 54 27.62 -15.47 -2.58
CA ALA A 54 26.88 -16.53 -1.89
C ALA A 54 25.40 -16.15 -1.67
N ARG A 55 25.11 -14.88 -1.33
CA ARG A 55 23.75 -14.42 -1.02
C ARG A 55 22.97 -13.95 -2.25
N PHE A 56 23.66 -13.39 -3.24
CA PHE A 56 23.07 -12.81 -4.45
C PHE A 56 23.74 -13.40 -5.70
N PRO A 57 23.29 -14.58 -6.17
CA PRO A 57 23.86 -15.22 -7.34
C PRO A 57 23.75 -14.41 -8.64
N GLY A 58 22.86 -13.42 -8.70
CA GLY A 58 22.70 -12.54 -9.86
C GLY A 58 21.71 -11.40 -9.60
N ARG A 59 21.55 -10.50 -10.57
CA ARG A 59 20.65 -9.32 -10.45
C ARG A 59 19.19 -9.66 -10.12
N HIS A 60 18.69 -10.82 -10.55
CA HIS A 60 17.32 -11.25 -10.23
C HIS A 60 17.16 -11.58 -8.74
N SER A 61 18.20 -12.10 -8.08
CA SER A 61 18.15 -12.36 -6.64
C SER A 61 18.12 -11.07 -5.81
N VAL A 62 18.76 -9.99 -6.29
CA VAL A 62 18.64 -8.65 -5.69
C VAL A 62 17.18 -8.20 -5.71
N LEU A 63 16.52 -8.33 -6.86
CA LEU A 63 15.13 -7.94 -7.04
C LEU A 63 14.17 -8.76 -6.17
N LEU A 64 14.36 -10.08 -6.11
CA LEU A 64 13.52 -10.95 -5.27
C LEU A 64 13.72 -10.66 -3.77
N ARG A 65 14.95 -10.42 -3.34
CA ARG A 65 15.26 -10.08 -1.96
C ARG A 65 14.68 -8.70 -1.58
N PHE A 66 14.79 -7.73 -2.48
CA PHE A 66 14.14 -6.43 -2.33
C PHE A 66 12.62 -6.57 -2.17
N GLY A 67 11.98 -7.42 -2.99
CA GLY A 67 10.54 -7.69 -2.86
C GLY A 67 10.16 -8.25 -1.49
N VAL A 68 10.95 -9.20 -0.95
CA VAL A 68 10.76 -9.74 0.41
C VAL A 68 10.95 -8.66 1.47
N MET A 69 11.96 -7.80 1.33
CA MET A 69 12.20 -6.69 2.25
C MET A 69 11.02 -5.69 2.27
N ALA A 70 10.48 -5.38 1.09
CA ALA A 70 9.29 -4.53 0.98
C ALA A 70 8.04 -5.19 1.58
N ASP A 71 7.88 -6.52 1.43
CA ASP A 71 6.79 -7.26 2.07
C ASP A 71 6.92 -7.24 3.60
N GLN A 72 8.14 -7.45 4.13
CA GLN A 72 8.40 -7.39 5.56
C GLN A 72 8.07 -6.01 6.15
N ALA A 73 8.47 -4.94 5.47
CA ALA A 73 8.14 -3.58 5.90
C ALA A 73 6.63 -3.31 5.87
N ALA A 74 5.92 -3.85 4.87
CA ALA A 74 4.47 -3.72 4.76
C ALA A 74 3.71 -4.40 5.91
N LEU A 75 4.24 -5.52 6.43
CA LEU A 75 3.57 -6.37 7.42
C LEU A 75 3.82 -5.95 8.87
N VAL A 76 4.62 -4.91 9.13
CA VAL A 76 4.86 -4.39 10.48
C VAL A 76 3.62 -3.65 10.97
N ASP A 77 3.19 -3.95 12.21
CA ASP A 77 2.16 -3.23 12.99
C ASP A 77 0.88 -2.84 12.22
N THR A 78 0.03 -3.81 11.94
CA THR A 78 -1.35 -3.53 11.53
C THR A 78 -2.24 -3.43 12.75
N SER A 79 -2.88 -2.27 12.96
CA SER A 79 -3.84 -2.08 14.07
C SER A 79 -5.02 -3.04 13.92
N PRO A 80 -5.32 -3.87 14.93
CA PRO A 80 -6.40 -4.85 14.84
C PRO A 80 -7.79 -4.22 14.70
N ASP A 81 -7.96 -2.96 15.14
CA ASP A 81 -9.24 -2.25 15.15
C ASP A 81 -9.56 -1.54 13.83
N SER A 82 -8.64 -1.49 12.86
CA SER A 82 -8.87 -0.86 11.57
C SER A 82 -9.65 -1.77 10.61
N SER A 83 -10.37 -1.14 9.67
CA SER A 83 -11.08 -1.89 8.62
C SER A 83 -10.10 -2.71 7.77
N THR A 84 -10.57 -3.78 7.14
CA THR A 84 -9.76 -4.59 6.22
C THR A 84 -9.16 -3.73 5.10
N ARG A 85 -9.93 -2.76 4.57
CA ARG A 85 -9.48 -1.82 3.55
C ARG A 85 -8.36 -0.93 4.07
N ASP A 86 -8.49 -0.35 5.27
CA ASP A 86 -7.48 0.53 5.85
C ASP A 86 -6.18 -0.23 6.11
N ARG A 87 -6.27 -1.47 6.62
CA ARG A 87 -5.10 -2.33 6.77
C ARG A 87 -4.36 -2.58 5.46
N ILE A 88 -5.11 -2.87 4.37
CA ILE A 88 -4.50 -3.09 3.05
C ILE A 88 -3.89 -1.78 2.52
N PHE A 89 -4.57 -0.64 2.72
CA PHE A 89 -4.07 0.67 2.34
C PHE A 89 -2.72 0.96 3.02
N ASP A 90 -2.64 0.81 4.34
CA ASP A 90 -1.43 1.05 5.12
C ASP A 90 -0.28 0.13 4.70
N MET A 91 -0.57 -1.17 4.51
CA MET A 91 0.44 -2.13 4.04
C MET A 91 0.99 -1.76 2.66
N LEU A 92 0.13 -1.35 1.73
CA LEU A 92 0.55 -0.96 0.39
C LEU A 92 1.31 0.37 0.40
N MET A 93 0.93 1.33 1.25
CA MET A 93 1.68 2.59 1.39
C MET A 93 3.08 2.36 1.97
N ARG A 94 3.23 1.58 3.04
CA ARG A 94 4.56 1.20 3.57
C ARG A 94 5.42 0.51 2.50
N ARG A 95 4.80 -0.29 1.64
CA ARG A 95 5.50 -0.88 0.50
C ARG A 95 5.96 0.17 -0.52
N ILE A 96 5.13 1.18 -0.80
CA ILE A 96 5.50 2.32 -1.66
C ILE A 96 6.64 3.12 -1.05
N ASP A 97 6.68 3.32 0.27
CA ASP A 97 7.78 4.01 0.95
C ASP A 97 9.13 3.31 0.71
N VAL A 98 9.14 1.98 0.78
CA VAL A 98 10.34 1.18 0.43
C VAL A 98 10.72 1.35 -1.04
N LEU A 99 9.76 1.42 -1.95
CA LEU A 99 10.01 1.68 -3.37
C LEU A 99 10.58 3.09 -3.58
N GLN A 100 10.05 4.08 -2.85
CA GLN A 100 10.46 5.47 -2.93
C GLN A 100 11.93 5.67 -2.56
N ALA A 101 12.42 4.94 -1.56
CA ALA A 101 13.83 4.96 -1.15
C ALA A 101 14.79 4.53 -2.28
N HIS A 102 14.30 3.80 -3.29
CA HIS A 102 15.11 3.27 -4.40
C HIS A 102 14.54 3.67 -5.78
N ARG A 103 13.87 4.85 -5.84
CA ARG A 103 13.06 5.30 -6.99
C ARG A 103 13.79 5.20 -8.33
N GLU A 104 14.98 5.77 -8.44
CA GLU A 104 15.71 5.85 -9.71
C GLU A 104 16.04 4.47 -10.29
N GLY A 105 16.51 3.56 -9.46
CA GLY A 105 16.81 2.18 -9.86
C GLY A 105 15.57 1.40 -10.26
N LEU A 106 14.45 1.61 -9.55
CA LEU A 106 13.17 1.00 -9.88
C LEU A 106 12.59 1.56 -11.18
N LEU A 107 12.71 2.87 -11.44
CA LEU A 107 12.31 3.45 -12.71
C LEU A 107 13.15 2.88 -13.86
N ALA A 108 14.47 2.69 -13.66
CA ALA A 108 15.34 2.04 -14.64
C ALA A 108 14.91 0.58 -14.91
N LEU A 109 14.50 -0.16 -13.87
CA LEU A 109 13.94 -1.51 -13.99
C LEU A 109 12.62 -1.49 -14.78
N LEU A 110 11.67 -0.64 -14.42
CA LEU A 110 10.35 -0.57 -15.05
C LEU A 110 10.42 -0.20 -16.53
N ARG A 111 11.42 0.59 -16.95
CA ARG A 111 11.62 0.96 -18.36
C ARG A 111 11.97 -0.24 -19.25
N ILE A 112 12.63 -1.27 -18.69
CA ILE A 112 13.05 -2.42 -19.51
C ILE A 112 12.03 -3.56 -19.54
N LEU A 113 11.04 -3.57 -18.65
CA LEU A 113 10.04 -4.66 -18.58
C LEU A 113 9.35 -4.98 -19.91
N PRO A 114 8.95 -3.99 -20.73
CA PRO A 114 8.30 -4.30 -22.01
C PRO A 114 9.21 -5.05 -22.99
N THR A 115 10.53 -4.99 -22.79
CA THR A 115 11.55 -5.58 -23.67
C THR A 115 12.27 -6.78 -23.06
N ASP A 116 11.83 -7.23 -21.86
CA ASP A 116 12.40 -8.36 -21.13
C ASP A 116 11.26 -9.24 -20.56
N PRO A 117 10.58 -10.05 -21.41
CA PRO A 117 9.46 -10.88 -20.97
C PRO A 117 9.80 -11.86 -19.82
N PRO A 118 10.98 -12.51 -19.76
CA PRO A 118 11.32 -13.34 -18.62
C PRO A 118 11.37 -12.58 -17.29
N LEU A 119 11.94 -11.37 -17.28
CA LEU A 119 11.97 -10.51 -16.12
C LEU A 119 10.57 -10.03 -15.73
N ALA A 120 9.74 -9.67 -16.70
CA ALA A 120 8.35 -9.28 -16.48
C ALA A 120 7.54 -10.43 -15.84
N LEU A 121 7.72 -11.66 -16.31
CA LEU A 121 7.07 -12.84 -15.74
C LEU A 121 7.55 -13.11 -14.31
N LEU A 122 8.86 -13.03 -14.05
CA LEU A 122 9.41 -13.16 -12.71
C LEU A 122 8.77 -12.18 -11.74
N LEU A 123 8.68 -10.90 -12.12
CA LEU A 123 8.05 -9.86 -11.32
C LEU A 123 6.55 -10.08 -11.14
N ALA A 124 5.85 -10.52 -12.18
CA ALA A 124 4.42 -10.81 -12.08
C ALA A 124 4.14 -11.92 -11.05
N VAL A 125 4.93 -13.01 -11.08
CA VAL A 125 4.82 -14.10 -10.11
C VAL A 125 5.16 -13.62 -8.70
N ALA A 126 6.26 -12.86 -8.53
CA ALA A 126 6.65 -12.31 -7.24
C ALA A 126 5.58 -11.35 -6.69
N THR A 127 5.07 -10.43 -7.51
CA THR A 127 3.99 -9.50 -7.13
C THR A 127 2.73 -10.24 -6.70
N ARG A 128 2.30 -11.25 -7.48
CA ARG A 128 1.12 -12.05 -7.13
C ARG A 128 1.30 -12.75 -5.77
N ARG A 129 2.49 -13.28 -5.49
CA ARG A 129 2.80 -13.88 -4.20
C ARG A 129 2.74 -12.86 -3.06
N SER A 130 3.33 -11.68 -3.25
CA SER A 130 3.26 -10.58 -2.29
C SER A 130 1.82 -10.14 -2.00
N MET A 131 1.00 -9.95 -3.04
CA MET A 131 -0.40 -9.54 -2.88
C MET A 131 -1.24 -10.59 -2.14
N ARG A 132 -0.92 -11.87 -2.32
CA ARG A 132 -1.54 -12.94 -1.53
C ARG A 132 -1.20 -12.80 -0.05
N TRP A 133 0.07 -12.60 0.30
CA TRP A 133 0.51 -12.37 1.67
C TRP A 133 -0.18 -11.16 2.33
N ILE A 134 -0.31 -10.06 1.60
CA ILE A 134 -1.00 -8.86 2.09
C ILE A 134 -2.48 -9.14 2.38
N LEU A 135 -3.18 -9.86 1.48
CA LEU A 135 -4.58 -10.25 1.73
C LEU A 135 -4.71 -11.17 2.95
N GLU A 136 -3.85 -12.17 3.08
CA GLU A 136 -3.85 -13.10 4.21
C GLU A 136 -3.58 -12.35 5.52
N ALA A 137 -2.63 -11.42 5.54
CA ALA A 137 -2.34 -10.57 6.69
C ALA A 137 -3.51 -9.63 7.04
N ALA A 138 -4.28 -9.19 6.03
CA ALA A 138 -5.49 -8.41 6.24
C ALA A 138 -6.71 -9.24 6.69
N GLY A 139 -6.57 -10.58 6.82
CA GLY A 139 -7.65 -11.47 7.20
C GLY A 139 -8.58 -11.86 6.05
N VAL A 140 -8.19 -11.62 4.79
CA VAL A 140 -9.00 -11.93 3.61
C VAL A 140 -8.67 -13.34 3.09
N PRO A 141 -9.66 -14.25 2.95
CA PRO A 141 -9.42 -15.58 2.41
C PRO A 141 -8.90 -15.56 0.97
N THR A 142 -7.79 -16.28 0.71
CA THR A 142 -7.15 -16.35 -0.62
C THR A 142 -7.30 -17.71 -1.31
N ARG A 143 -8.05 -18.64 -0.73
CA ARG A 143 -8.23 -20.01 -1.26
C ARG A 143 -9.42 -20.10 -2.22
N GLY A 144 -9.34 -21.04 -3.15
CA GLY A 144 -10.39 -21.31 -4.15
C GLY A 144 -10.48 -20.21 -5.23
N LEU A 145 -11.48 -20.32 -6.10
CA LEU A 145 -11.67 -19.42 -7.24
C LEU A 145 -11.88 -17.95 -6.80
N ARG A 146 -12.71 -17.73 -5.78
CA ARG A 146 -12.96 -16.37 -5.24
C ARG A 146 -11.70 -15.77 -4.64
N GLY A 147 -10.90 -16.57 -3.90
CA GLY A 147 -9.62 -16.13 -3.36
C GLY A 147 -8.64 -15.73 -4.46
N GLU A 148 -8.59 -16.50 -5.54
CA GLU A 148 -7.74 -16.18 -6.69
C GLU A 148 -8.18 -14.88 -7.39
N LEU A 149 -9.48 -14.62 -7.51
CA LEU A 149 -10.01 -13.37 -8.06
C LEU A 149 -9.65 -12.17 -7.17
N ARG A 150 -9.72 -12.32 -5.84
CA ARG A 150 -9.29 -11.28 -4.89
C ARG A 150 -7.80 -10.97 -5.03
N VAL A 151 -6.95 -12.01 -5.14
CA VAL A 151 -5.50 -11.82 -5.38
C VAL A 151 -5.25 -11.06 -6.69
N ARG A 152 -5.93 -11.43 -7.78
CA ARG A 152 -5.81 -10.72 -9.07
C ARG A 152 -6.33 -9.29 -8.99
N GLY A 153 -7.41 -9.06 -8.26
CA GLY A 153 -7.94 -7.72 -7.99
C GLY A 153 -6.91 -6.85 -7.29
N LEU A 154 -6.27 -7.37 -6.22
CA LEU A 154 -5.25 -6.62 -5.50
C LEU A 154 -3.98 -6.41 -6.34
N VAL A 155 -3.60 -7.35 -7.21
CA VAL A 155 -2.53 -7.12 -8.20
C VAL A 155 -2.90 -5.96 -9.13
N GLY A 156 -4.16 -5.86 -9.57
CA GLY A 156 -4.64 -4.73 -10.37
C GLY A 156 -4.53 -3.41 -9.62
N VAL A 157 -4.98 -3.36 -8.36
CA VAL A 157 -4.82 -2.19 -7.46
C VAL A 157 -3.35 -1.79 -7.35
N TRP A 158 -2.47 -2.75 -7.09
CA TRP A 158 -1.03 -2.52 -6.97
C TRP A 158 -0.42 -1.92 -8.24
N LEU A 159 -0.73 -2.49 -9.41
CA LEU A 159 -0.21 -2.00 -10.69
C LEU A 159 -0.72 -0.58 -11.00
N TRP A 160 -1.97 -0.28 -10.65
CA TRP A 160 -2.53 1.05 -10.78
C TRP A 160 -1.80 2.05 -9.86
N THR A 161 -1.55 1.66 -8.61
CA THR A 161 -0.80 2.47 -7.64
C THR A 161 0.63 2.73 -8.10
N VAL A 162 1.35 1.69 -8.56
CA VAL A 162 2.71 1.85 -9.10
C VAL A 162 2.73 2.75 -10.34
N ARG A 163 1.68 2.69 -11.18
CA ARG A 163 1.56 3.61 -12.31
C ARG A 163 1.42 5.07 -11.85
N ALA A 164 0.59 5.34 -10.85
CA ALA A 164 0.45 6.67 -10.26
C ALA A 164 1.76 7.12 -9.62
N TRP A 165 2.39 6.28 -8.79
CA TRP A 165 3.67 6.54 -8.16
C TRP A 165 4.78 6.90 -9.15
N ARG A 166 4.82 6.28 -10.33
CA ARG A 166 5.81 6.61 -11.36
C ARG A 166 5.70 8.04 -11.87
N ALA A 167 4.50 8.59 -11.89
CA ALA A 167 4.21 9.93 -12.36
C ALA A 167 4.13 10.97 -11.23
N ASP A 168 4.13 10.51 -9.98
CA ASP A 168 4.00 11.37 -8.80
C ASP A 168 5.38 11.94 -8.41
N GLU A 169 5.54 13.26 -8.56
CA GLU A 169 6.76 14.00 -8.18
C GLU A 169 6.61 14.73 -6.84
N SER A 170 5.45 14.59 -6.19
CA SER A 170 5.20 15.22 -4.89
C SER A 170 5.99 14.54 -3.77
N VAL A 171 6.42 15.32 -2.78
CA VAL A 171 7.21 14.81 -1.65
C VAL A 171 6.40 13.88 -0.77
N ASP A 172 5.11 14.15 -0.63
CA ASP A 172 4.15 13.44 0.23
C ASP A 172 3.36 12.36 -0.50
N LEU A 173 3.64 12.10 -1.78
CA LEU A 173 2.98 11.08 -2.60
C LEU A 173 1.44 11.22 -2.63
N THR A 174 0.93 12.45 -2.60
CA THR A 174 -0.52 12.75 -2.55
C THR A 174 -1.29 12.09 -3.69
N ALA A 175 -0.78 12.18 -4.94
CA ALA A 175 -1.42 11.55 -6.09
C ALA A 175 -1.42 10.02 -6.00
N THR A 176 -0.36 9.44 -5.45
CA THR A 176 -0.22 7.99 -5.23
C THR A 176 -1.22 7.51 -4.17
N MET A 177 -1.33 8.23 -3.04
CA MET A 177 -2.31 7.92 -1.98
C MET A 177 -3.74 7.98 -2.50
N ALA A 178 -4.09 9.04 -3.22
CA ALA A 178 -5.43 9.19 -3.81
C ALA A 178 -5.75 8.09 -4.83
N ALA A 179 -4.77 7.71 -5.66
CA ALA A 179 -4.93 6.63 -6.63
C ALA A 179 -5.13 5.28 -5.96
N LEU A 180 -4.38 4.98 -4.89
CA LEU A 180 -4.52 3.75 -4.10
C LEU A 180 -5.89 3.67 -3.43
N ASP A 181 -6.31 4.74 -2.75
CA ASP A 181 -7.60 4.81 -2.07
C ASP A 181 -8.77 4.61 -3.06
N HIS A 182 -8.73 5.29 -4.20
CA HIS A 182 -9.73 5.12 -5.26
C HIS A 182 -9.76 3.68 -5.79
N ALA A 183 -8.59 3.07 -6.04
CA ALA A 183 -8.51 1.70 -6.55
C ALA A 183 -9.03 0.67 -5.54
N LEU A 184 -8.74 0.86 -4.24
CA LEU A 184 -9.24 -0.01 -3.17
C LEU A 184 -10.76 0.08 -3.03
N ARG A 185 -11.35 1.29 -3.07
CA ARG A 185 -12.83 1.45 -3.07
C ARG A 185 -13.49 0.68 -4.21
N ARG A 186 -12.95 0.77 -5.41
CA ARG A 186 -13.48 0.02 -6.57
C ARG A 186 -13.31 -1.48 -6.42
N ALA A 187 -12.19 -1.94 -5.86
CA ALA A 187 -11.95 -3.36 -5.62
C ALA A 187 -12.89 -3.91 -4.54
N GLU A 188 -13.19 -3.16 -3.49
CA GLU A 188 -14.15 -3.50 -2.45
C GLU A 188 -15.57 -3.60 -3.00
N GLN A 189 -16.02 -2.64 -3.80
CA GLN A 189 -17.31 -2.71 -4.50
C GLN A 189 -17.43 -3.95 -5.38
N ALA A 190 -16.37 -4.26 -6.16
CA ALA A 190 -16.35 -5.45 -7.00
C ALA A 190 -16.36 -6.75 -6.18
N ALA A 191 -15.68 -6.78 -5.03
CA ALA A 191 -15.67 -7.92 -4.12
C ALA A 191 -17.05 -8.14 -3.47
N GLY A 192 -17.75 -7.09 -3.04
CA GLY A 192 -19.12 -7.15 -2.52
C GLY A 192 -20.09 -7.77 -3.53
N TRP A 193 -19.95 -7.45 -4.81
CA TRP A 193 -20.73 -8.09 -5.87
C TRP A 193 -20.47 -9.59 -6.01
N LEU A 194 -19.20 -10.00 -5.83
CA LEU A 194 -18.81 -11.43 -5.88
C LEU A 194 -19.32 -12.24 -4.67
N ASP A 195 -19.44 -11.59 -3.51
CA ASP A 195 -19.91 -12.20 -2.27
C ASP A 195 -21.46 -12.16 -2.13
N GLY A 196 -22.16 -11.52 -3.06
CA GLY A 196 -23.63 -11.41 -3.06
C GLY A 196 -24.16 -10.38 -2.07
N GLU A 197 -23.34 -9.54 -1.48
CA GLU A 197 -23.76 -8.36 -0.75
C GLU A 197 -24.09 -7.26 -1.75
N ALA A 198 -25.35 -6.86 -1.80
CA ALA A 198 -25.76 -5.67 -2.52
C ALA A 198 -24.96 -4.45 -1.99
N PRO A 199 -24.57 -3.49 -2.87
CA PRO A 199 -23.89 -2.29 -2.41
C PRO A 199 -24.73 -1.69 -1.29
N ARG A 200 -24.12 -1.47 -0.12
CA ARG A 200 -24.74 -0.67 0.93
C ARG A 200 -24.97 0.70 0.34
N SER A 201 -26.23 0.97 -0.04
CA SER A 201 -26.66 2.33 -0.31
C SER A 201 -26.32 3.11 0.94
N GLU A 202 -25.46 4.12 0.84
CA GLU A 202 -25.37 5.12 1.88
C GLU A 202 -26.82 5.56 2.14
N PRO A 203 -27.25 5.68 3.42
CA PRO A 203 -28.55 6.20 3.67
C PRO A 203 -28.60 7.55 2.97
N SER A 204 -29.38 7.61 1.89
CA SER A 204 -29.77 8.84 1.25
C SER A 204 -30.31 9.69 2.38
N SER A 205 -29.58 10.75 2.72
CA SER A 205 -30.14 11.86 3.48
C SER A 205 -31.27 12.39 2.59
N GLY A 206 -32.45 11.79 2.76
CA GLY A 206 -33.65 12.17 2.05
C GLY A 206 -33.92 13.63 2.32
N PRO A 207 -34.28 14.41 1.30
CA PRO A 207 -34.75 15.77 1.47
C PRO A 207 -36.23 15.79 1.88
N ASP A 208 -36.64 14.95 2.83
CA ASP A 208 -37.99 14.92 3.40
C ASP A 208 -37.94 15.15 4.92
N ALA A 209 -37.24 16.21 5.32
CA ALA A 209 -37.67 16.98 6.44
C ALA A 209 -38.75 17.91 5.90
N GLU A 210 -39.98 17.44 5.85
CA GLU A 210 -41.16 18.30 5.76
C GLU A 210 -40.98 19.43 6.79
N PRO A 211 -41.04 20.71 6.41
CA PRO A 211 -40.93 21.78 7.38
C PRO A 211 -42.09 21.62 8.34
N GLU A 212 -41.82 21.28 9.60
CA GLU A 212 -42.76 21.30 10.69
C GLU A 212 -43.28 22.71 10.78
N LEU A 213 -44.52 22.94 10.26
CA LEU A 213 -45.23 24.16 10.38
C LEU A 213 -45.34 24.50 11.88
N PRO A 214 -45.00 25.71 12.32
CA PRO A 214 -45.12 26.08 13.71
C PRO A 214 -46.59 25.91 14.11
N ALA A 215 -46.81 25.09 15.17
CA ALA A 215 -48.13 24.89 15.75
C ALA A 215 -48.76 26.25 16.03
N ALA A 216 -49.97 26.47 15.48
CA ALA A 216 -50.78 27.64 15.77
C ALA A 216 -50.99 27.75 17.29
N PRO A 217 -50.94 28.96 17.88
CA PRO A 217 -51.20 29.13 19.30
C PRO A 217 -52.60 28.62 19.62
N LEU A 218 -52.70 27.72 20.60
CA LEU A 218 -53.98 27.29 21.17
C LEU A 218 -54.72 28.51 21.63
N ASP A 219 -55.92 28.76 21.06
CA ASP A 219 -56.87 29.75 21.50
C ASP A 219 -57.15 29.59 23.01
N THR A 220 -56.65 30.52 23.78
CA THR A 220 -56.99 30.64 25.19
C THR A 220 -58.44 31.05 25.26
N PRO A 221 -59.31 30.30 25.98
CA PRO A 221 -60.74 30.74 26.15
C PRO A 221 -60.79 32.10 26.83
N PRO A 222 -61.76 32.99 26.44
CA PRO A 222 -61.92 34.31 27.05
C PRO A 222 -62.25 34.22 28.54
N GLU A 223 -61.53 35.00 29.33
CA GLU A 223 -61.75 35.18 30.77
C GLU A 223 -63.20 35.67 31.07
N PRO A 224 -63.88 35.04 32.03
CA PRO A 224 -65.22 35.46 32.37
C PRO A 224 -65.24 36.89 32.97
N PRO A 225 -66.32 37.69 32.72
CA PRO A 225 -66.39 39.08 33.17
C PRO A 225 -66.42 39.18 34.71
N PRO A 226 -65.85 40.25 35.28
CA PRO A 226 -65.82 40.46 36.74
C PRO A 226 -67.25 40.69 37.31
N SER A 227 -67.46 40.04 38.44
CA SER A 227 -68.72 40.17 39.19
C SER A 227 -68.96 41.62 39.67
N PRO A 228 -70.22 42.13 39.63
CA PRO A 228 -70.47 43.46 40.07
C PRO A 228 -70.36 43.66 41.62
N PRO A 229 -69.95 44.84 42.09
CA PRO A 229 -69.80 45.12 43.50
C PRO A 229 -71.12 45.06 44.21
N GLY A 230 -71.17 44.32 45.35
CA GLY A 230 -72.33 44.23 46.22
C GLY A 230 -72.64 45.56 46.84
N VAL A 231 -73.92 45.91 46.78
CA VAL A 231 -74.58 47.05 47.49
C VAL A 231 -74.95 46.56 48.90
N VAL A 232 -74.43 47.25 49.87
CA VAL A 232 -75.10 47.45 51.17
C VAL A 232 -75.08 48.88 51.47
#